data_85642e2e9aa1dea8b4659fbabeac25f1
#
_entry.id   85642e2e9aa1dea8b4659fbabeac25f1
#
_cell.length_a   1.000
_cell.length_b   1.000
_cell.length_c   1.000
_cell.angle_alpha   90.00
_cell.angle_beta   90.00
_cell.angle_gamma   90.00
#
_symmetry.space_group_name_H-M   'P 1'
#
loop_
_entity.id
_entity.type
_entity.pdbx_description
1 polymer ?
#
loop_
_entity_poly.entity_id
_entity_poly.type
_entity_poly.pdbx_seq_one_letter_code
_entity_poly.pdbx_strand_id
1 'polypeptide(L)'
;MDRDSLRQYRYFLKDSIRKKVDFSQTDQNRGIDVPPIEKPYRNDALRIDLVKPGDWKNIAKIDLATAIGNRQSRRVYRKTPLNLEEVSFLLWATQGVRGKIVGGHTYRTVPSAGCRHALETYLAVLNVEGIASGIYRYLPLSNQLLYEFPEEQLASKMVDAVFGQPYPGNAALTFIWTAIPYRMEWRYGLSAHRVIAIDAGHVCQNLYLACEAIGAGTCAIGAYDQEAMDRLIRVDGEEEFAVYLASVGRV
;
A
#
# COMPACT_ATOMS: atom_id res chain seq x y z
N MET A 1 7.68 -11.21 30.36
CA MET A 1 8.12 -10.08 29.49
C MET A 1 8.61 -8.95 30.38
N ASP A 2 9.83 -8.47 30.11
CA ASP A 2 10.43 -7.40 30.90
C ASP A 2 9.72 -6.06 30.69
N ARG A 3 9.45 -5.33 31.79
CA ARG A 3 8.73 -4.04 31.75
C ARG A 3 9.54 -2.92 31.09
N ASP A 4 10.87 -2.99 31.15
CA ASP A 4 11.72 -1.95 30.54
C ASP A 4 11.79 -2.11 29.02
N SER A 5 11.84 -3.35 28.51
CA SER A 5 11.66 -3.62 27.09
C SER A 5 10.32 -3.09 26.58
N LEU A 6 9.21 -3.34 27.28
CA LEU A 6 7.90 -2.78 26.91
C LEU A 6 7.89 -1.25 26.86
N ARG A 7 8.56 -0.58 27.79
CA ARG A 7 8.67 0.89 27.80
C ARG A 7 9.45 1.42 26.62
N GLN A 8 10.53 0.73 26.24
CA GLN A 8 11.34 1.07 25.05
C GLN A 8 10.50 1.01 23.77
N TYR A 9 9.78 -0.09 23.55
CA TYR A 9 8.94 -0.22 22.33
C TYR A 9 7.74 0.72 22.33
N ARG A 10 7.16 1.08 23.49
CA ARG A 10 6.11 2.11 23.58
C ARG A 10 6.59 3.49 23.13
N TYR A 11 7.90 3.74 23.10
CA TYR A 11 8.45 5.01 22.64
C TYR A 11 8.07 5.31 21.18
N PHE A 12 8.00 4.28 20.33
CA PHE A 12 7.57 4.42 18.93
C PHE A 12 6.17 5.05 18.78
N LEU A 13 5.24 4.75 19.69
CA LEU A 13 3.88 5.29 19.67
C LEU A 13 3.81 6.76 20.10
N LYS A 14 4.84 7.29 20.78
CA LYS A 14 4.84 8.65 21.33
C LYS A 14 5.46 9.63 20.34
N ASP A 15 4.89 10.83 20.25
CA ASP A 15 5.48 11.91 19.45
C ASP A 15 6.66 12.63 20.17
N SER A 16 7.16 12.03 21.24
CA SER A 16 8.29 12.57 22.02
C SER A 16 9.57 12.72 21.19
N ILE A 17 9.73 11.91 20.14
CA ILE A 17 10.85 11.99 19.22
C ILE A 17 10.94 13.36 18.52
N ARG A 18 9.80 14.01 18.29
CA ARG A 18 9.73 15.33 17.65
C ARG A 18 10.54 16.39 18.39
N LYS A 19 10.62 16.30 19.71
CA LYS A 19 11.44 17.21 20.55
C LYS A 19 12.94 17.05 20.33
N LYS A 20 13.38 15.96 19.70
CA LYS A 20 14.80 15.67 19.38
C LYS A 20 15.15 16.04 17.95
N VAL A 21 14.16 16.43 17.14
CA VAL A 21 14.39 16.82 15.73
C VAL A 21 14.67 18.31 15.68
N ASP A 22 15.85 18.66 15.20
CA ASP A 22 16.14 20.03 14.76
C ASP A 22 15.62 20.16 13.32
N PHE A 23 14.44 20.74 13.17
CA PHE A 23 13.82 20.90 11.87
C PHE A 23 14.62 21.82 10.92
N SER A 24 15.44 22.72 11.43
CA SER A 24 16.30 23.57 10.60
C SER A 24 17.35 22.75 9.83
N GLN A 25 17.68 21.57 10.34
CA GLN A 25 18.66 20.65 9.76
C GLN A 25 18.04 19.54 8.89
N THR A 26 16.72 19.52 8.70
CA THR A 26 16.11 18.59 7.75
C THR A 26 16.55 18.90 6.33
N ASP A 27 16.61 17.90 5.48
CA ASP A 27 17.06 18.06 4.10
C ASP A 27 16.21 19.07 3.33
N GLN A 28 14.91 19.13 3.60
CA GLN A 28 14.03 20.18 3.06
C GLN A 28 14.54 21.58 3.42
N ASN A 29 14.86 21.82 4.69
CA ASN A 29 15.26 23.16 5.16
C ASN A 29 16.72 23.49 4.82
N ARG A 30 17.51 22.48 4.48
CA ARG A 30 18.87 22.64 3.91
C ARG A 30 18.87 22.88 2.40
N GLY A 31 17.69 22.85 1.75
CA GLY A 31 17.56 23.07 0.32
C GLY A 31 17.94 21.88 -0.54
N ILE A 32 17.97 20.67 0.02
CA ILE A 32 18.14 19.43 -0.75
C ILE A 32 16.89 19.18 -1.58
N ASP A 33 17.05 18.74 -2.82
CA ASP A 33 15.96 18.49 -3.75
C ASP A 33 14.95 17.50 -3.19
N VAL A 34 13.67 17.74 -3.50
CA VAL A 34 12.58 16.89 -3.07
C VAL A 34 12.70 15.48 -3.68
N PRO A 35 12.62 14.41 -2.88
CA PRO A 35 12.69 13.06 -3.41
C PRO A 35 11.51 12.76 -4.36
N PRO A 36 11.69 11.85 -5.34
CA PRO A 36 10.66 11.46 -6.29
C PRO A 36 9.38 10.98 -5.60
N ILE A 37 8.22 11.44 -6.08
CA ILE A 37 6.90 11.08 -5.54
C ILE A 37 6.41 9.70 -5.98
N GLU A 38 7.10 9.08 -6.93
CA GLU A 38 6.87 7.74 -7.45
C GLU A 38 8.24 7.10 -7.72
N LYS A 39 8.40 5.81 -7.39
CA LYS A 39 9.63 5.07 -7.61
C LYS A 39 9.89 4.95 -9.12
N PRO A 40 11.10 5.26 -9.60
CA PRO A 40 11.48 5.11 -11.00
C PRO A 40 11.28 3.68 -11.52
N TYR A 41 11.08 3.55 -12.83
CA TYR A 41 10.98 2.28 -13.54
C TYR A 41 11.58 2.40 -14.94
N ARG A 42 11.86 1.26 -15.58
CA ARG A 42 12.42 1.24 -16.93
C ARG A 42 11.38 1.68 -17.96
N ASN A 43 11.77 2.46 -18.95
CA ASN A 43 10.86 2.97 -19.98
C ASN A 43 10.22 1.86 -20.84
N ASP A 44 10.93 0.74 -21.02
CA ASP A 44 10.49 -0.44 -21.78
C ASP A 44 9.68 -1.45 -20.95
N ALA A 45 9.44 -1.18 -19.68
CA ALA A 45 8.68 -2.06 -18.80
C ALA A 45 7.21 -2.19 -19.24
N LEU A 46 6.67 -3.41 -19.17
CA LEU A 46 5.28 -3.70 -19.51
C LEU A 46 4.35 -3.00 -18.51
N ARG A 47 3.39 -2.24 -19.04
CA ARG A 47 2.39 -1.52 -18.25
C ARG A 47 0.99 -1.81 -18.77
N ILE A 48 0.04 -1.86 -17.85
CA ILE A 48 -1.38 -2.07 -18.14
C ILE A 48 -2.11 -0.78 -17.75
N ASP A 49 -2.85 -0.19 -18.69
CA ASP A 49 -3.68 0.97 -18.41
C ASP A 49 -4.86 0.56 -17.51
N LEU A 50 -5.05 1.30 -16.44
CA LEU A 50 -6.17 1.12 -15.54
C LEU A 50 -7.38 1.95 -15.98
N VAL A 51 -8.58 1.50 -15.62
CA VAL A 51 -9.81 2.26 -15.87
C VAL A 51 -9.71 3.60 -15.12
N LYS A 52 -9.93 4.69 -15.85
CA LYS A 52 -9.77 6.05 -15.28
C LYS A 52 -10.83 6.33 -14.22
N PRO A 53 -10.47 7.13 -13.20
CA PRO A 53 -11.44 7.60 -12.22
C PRO A 53 -12.61 8.31 -12.88
N GLY A 54 -13.83 7.85 -12.58
CA GLY A 54 -15.06 8.38 -13.16
C GLY A 54 -15.61 7.59 -14.36
N ASP A 55 -14.80 6.73 -15.00
CA ASP A 55 -15.23 5.90 -16.13
C ASP A 55 -15.75 4.52 -15.69
N TRP A 56 -15.80 4.27 -14.38
CA TRP A 56 -16.31 3.01 -13.82
C TRP A 56 -17.81 2.84 -14.07
N LYS A 57 -18.19 1.67 -14.58
CA LYS A 57 -19.58 1.33 -14.94
C LYS A 57 -20.26 0.39 -13.94
N ASN A 58 -19.44 -0.48 -13.33
CA ASN A 58 -19.94 -1.60 -12.50
C ASN A 58 -19.59 -1.44 -11.02
N ILE A 59 -19.02 -0.31 -10.59
CA ILE A 59 -18.75 -0.04 -9.18
C ILE A 59 -20.04 0.46 -8.52
N ALA A 60 -20.53 -0.26 -7.50
CA ALA A 60 -21.75 0.12 -6.82
C ALA A 60 -21.58 1.42 -6.03
N LYS A 61 -22.61 2.27 -6.06
CA LYS A 61 -22.69 3.42 -5.16
C LYS A 61 -23.22 2.93 -3.82
N ILE A 62 -22.33 2.88 -2.82
CA ILE A 62 -22.68 2.56 -1.44
C ILE A 62 -22.58 3.84 -0.60
N ASP A 63 -23.54 4.05 0.29
CA ASP A 63 -23.42 5.16 1.24
C ASP A 63 -22.37 4.85 2.30
N LEU A 64 -21.75 5.91 2.83
CA LEU A 64 -20.62 5.80 3.74
C LEU A 64 -20.97 5.09 5.06
N ALA A 65 -22.19 5.33 5.60
CA ALA A 65 -22.60 4.72 6.86
C ALA A 65 -22.75 3.20 6.69
N THR A 66 -23.32 2.75 5.59
CA THR A 66 -23.45 1.35 5.22
C THR A 66 -22.06 0.72 5.03
N ALA A 67 -21.15 1.36 4.29
CA ALA A 67 -19.80 0.84 4.10
C ALA A 67 -19.04 0.70 5.42
N ILE A 68 -19.12 1.68 6.31
CA ILE A 68 -18.50 1.62 7.64
C ILE A 68 -19.14 0.51 8.49
N GLY A 69 -20.48 0.38 8.48
CA GLY A 69 -21.22 -0.61 9.27
C GLY A 69 -20.93 -2.04 8.84
N ASN A 70 -20.79 -2.29 7.54
CA ASN A 70 -20.58 -3.64 6.97
C ASN A 70 -19.12 -4.08 7.01
N ARG A 71 -18.18 -3.13 7.02
CA ARG A 71 -16.76 -3.41 6.99
C ARG A 71 -16.34 -4.42 8.07
N GLN A 72 -15.78 -5.53 7.65
CA GLN A 72 -15.17 -6.54 8.53
C GLN A 72 -13.95 -7.19 7.86
N SER A 73 -13.06 -7.80 8.64
CA SER A 73 -11.92 -8.55 8.12
C SER A 73 -12.38 -9.90 7.58
N ARG A 74 -12.35 -10.07 6.28
CA ARG A 74 -12.73 -11.28 5.56
C ARG A 74 -11.51 -12.13 5.25
N ARG A 75 -11.53 -13.42 5.57
CA ARG A 75 -10.42 -14.37 5.39
C ARG A 75 -10.82 -15.61 4.58
N VAL A 76 -12.06 -15.68 4.14
CA VAL A 76 -12.58 -16.74 3.28
C VAL A 76 -13.02 -16.09 1.98
N TYR A 77 -12.45 -16.55 0.88
CA TYR A 77 -12.69 -16.00 -0.44
C TYR A 77 -13.24 -17.06 -1.39
N ARG A 78 -14.15 -16.64 -2.27
CA ARG A 78 -14.61 -17.44 -3.41
C ARG A 78 -13.54 -17.42 -4.51
N LYS A 79 -13.53 -18.45 -5.37
CA LYS A 79 -12.60 -18.53 -6.50
C LYS A 79 -12.97 -17.63 -7.69
N THR A 80 -14.00 -16.80 -7.56
CA THR A 80 -14.40 -15.84 -8.60
C THR A 80 -13.36 -14.74 -8.72
N PRO A 81 -12.83 -14.45 -9.92
CA PRO A 81 -11.82 -13.41 -10.11
C PRO A 81 -12.38 -12.01 -9.82
N LEU A 82 -11.49 -11.08 -9.56
CA LEU A 82 -11.75 -9.66 -9.71
C LEU A 82 -11.49 -9.26 -11.17
N ASN A 83 -12.19 -8.25 -11.67
CA ASN A 83 -11.92 -7.69 -12.98
C ASN A 83 -11.02 -6.44 -12.89
N LEU A 84 -10.54 -5.97 -14.06
CA LEU A 84 -9.63 -4.82 -14.11
C LEU A 84 -10.25 -3.53 -13.58
N GLU A 85 -11.54 -3.31 -13.81
CA GLU A 85 -12.25 -2.10 -13.32
C GLU A 85 -12.27 -2.05 -11.78
N GLU A 86 -12.53 -3.19 -11.15
CA GLU A 86 -12.53 -3.32 -9.69
C GLU A 86 -11.14 -3.10 -9.09
N VAL A 87 -10.11 -3.70 -9.69
CA VAL A 87 -8.72 -3.47 -9.28
C VAL A 87 -8.34 -1.99 -9.45
N SER A 88 -8.74 -1.37 -10.56
CA SER A 88 -8.51 0.06 -10.82
C SER A 88 -9.15 0.93 -9.75
N PHE A 89 -10.40 0.62 -9.37
CA PHE A 89 -11.12 1.33 -8.31
C PHE A 89 -10.43 1.19 -6.94
N LEU A 90 -10.02 -0.03 -6.56
CA LEU A 90 -9.31 -0.27 -5.30
C LEU A 90 -7.98 0.49 -5.23
N LEU A 91 -7.21 0.50 -6.32
CA LEU A 91 -5.95 1.22 -6.41
C LEU A 91 -6.16 2.73 -6.30
N TRP A 92 -7.15 3.26 -7.03
CA TRP A 92 -7.50 4.67 -6.91
C TRP A 92 -7.99 5.02 -5.49
N ALA A 93 -8.85 4.22 -4.89
CA ALA A 93 -9.37 4.48 -3.55
C ALA A 93 -8.26 4.57 -2.50
N THR A 94 -7.18 3.82 -2.69
CA THR A 94 -6.06 3.73 -1.74
C THR A 94 -4.94 4.74 -2.01
N GLN A 95 -4.60 5.03 -3.28
CA GLN A 95 -3.43 5.85 -3.62
C GLN A 95 -3.64 6.73 -4.87
N GLY A 96 -4.87 6.82 -5.40
CA GLY A 96 -5.16 7.57 -6.62
C GLY A 96 -4.85 9.06 -6.50
N VAL A 97 -4.32 9.64 -7.57
CA VAL A 97 -4.05 11.08 -7.66
C VAL A 97 -5.34 11.84 -7.93
N ARG A 98 -5.60 12.91 -7.16
CA ARG A 98 -6.80 13.76 -7.28
C ARG A 98 -6.56 15.11 -7.95
N GLY A 99 -5.34 15.49 -8.23
CA GLY A 99 -5.04 16.83 -8.73
C GLY A 99 -3.68 16.91 -9.41
N LYS A 100 -3.32 18.11 -9.82
CA LYS A 100 -2.04 18.38 -10.46
C LYS A 100 -0.88 18.21 -9.49
N ILE A 101 0.27 17.80 -10.02
CA ILE A 101 1.54 17.80 -9.29
C ILE A 101 1.97 19.26 -9.14
N VAL A 102 2.23 19.68 -7.91
CA VAL A 102 2.70 21.03 -7.61
C VAL A 102 3.91 20.94 -6.67
N GLY A 103 5.06 21.48 -7.07
CA GLY A 103 6.25 21.57 -6.22
C GLY A 103 6.71 20.21 -5.63
N GLY A 104 6.62 19.13 -6.42
CA GLY A 104 6.99 17.79 -5.96
C GLY A 104 5.98 17.14 -5.01
N HIS A 105 4.72 17.63 -4.96
CA HIS A 105 3.63 17.08 -4.17
C HIS A 105 2.48 16.59 -5.04
N THR A 106 1.77 15.54 -4.60
CA THR A 106 0.52 15.08 -5.20
C THR A 106 -0.56 14.99 -4.15
N TYR A 107 -1.76 15.47 -4.49
CA TYR A 107 -2.94 15.19 -3.67
C TYR A 107 -3.50 13.83 -4.06
N ARG A 108 -3.52 12.90 -3.11
CA ARG A 108 -4.09 11.55 -3.31
C ARG A 108 -5.44 11.41 -2.62
N THR A 109 -6.11 10.29 -2.86
CA THR A 109 -7.39 9.93 -2.22
C THR A 109 -7.28 9.71 -0.73
N VAL A 110 -6.09 9.49 -0.21
CA VAL A 110 -5.77 9.35 1.21
C VAL A 110 -4.90 10.52 1.68
N PRO A 111 -5.02 10.94 2.94
CA PRO A 111 -4.11 11.92 3.52
C PRO A 111 -2.72 11.31 3.72
N SER A 112 -1.71 12.16 3.63
CA SER A 112 -0.36 11.86 4.07
C SER A 112 0.26 13.11 4.67
N ALA A 113 1.05 12.96 5.71
CA ALA A 113 1.71 14.08 6.36
C ALA A 113 2.58 14.85 5.35
N GLY A 114 2.31 16.17 5.23
CA GLY A 114 2.99 17.04 4.27
C GLY A 114 2.87 16.61 2.81
N CYS A 115 1.86 15.81 2.45
CA CYS A 115 1.67 15.24 1.11
C CYS A 115 2.91 14.49 0.58
N ARG A 116 3.65 13.83 1.49
CA ARG A 116 4.92 13.16 1.11
C ARG A 116 4.71 11.78 0.49
N HIS A 117 3.62 11.07 0.88
CA HIS A 117 3.23 9.77 0.32
C HIS A 117 4.41 8.78 0.21
N ALA A 118 4.97 8.40 1.37
CA ALA A 118 6.12 7.51 1.45
C ALA A 118 5.86 6.10 0.90
N LEU A 119 4.59 5.73 0.70
CA LEU A 119 4.22 4.37 0.33
C LEU A 119 4.20 4.16 -1.19
N GLU A 120 4.80 3.05 -1.63
CA GLU A 120 4.52 2.40 -2.91
C GLU A 120 3.47 1.29 -2.71
N THR A 121 2.79 0.89 -3.77
CA THR A 121 1.77 -0.16 -3.73
C THR A 121 2.13 -1.27 -4.69
N TYR A 122 2.51 -2.42 -4.16
CA TYR A 122 2.66 -3.65 -4.93
C TYR A 122 1.40 -4.50 -4.83
N LEU A 123 1.16 -5.30 -5.86
CA LEU A 123 0.12 -6.32 -5.88
C LEU A 123 0.75 -7.69 -6.16
N ALA A 124 0.51 -8.65 -5.28
CA ALA A 124 0.67 -10.06 -5.59
C ALA A 124 -0.65 -10.54 -6.21
N VAL A 125 -0.67 -10.69 -7.54
CA VAL A 125 -1.88 -11.04 -8.32
C VAL A 125 -1.95 -12.55 -8.51
N LEU A 126 -3.06 -13.16 -8.06
CA LEU A 126 -3.30 -14.60 -8.20
C LEU A 126 -4.48 -14.91 -9.13
N ASN A 127 -5.57 -14.13 -9.05
CA ASN A 127 -6.81 -14.42 -9.78
C ASN A 127 -7.55 -13.11 -10.17
N VAL A 128 -7.01 -12.41 -11.16
CA VAL A 128 -7.63 -11.22 -11.76
C VAL A 128 -7.86 -11.47 -13.24
N GLU A 129 -9.07 -11.19 -13.74
CA GLU A 129 -9.46 -11.44 -15.12
C GLU A 129 -8.59 -10.64 -16.09
N GLY A 130 -8.00 -11.33 -17.07
CA GLY A 130 -7.16 -10.72 -18.11
C GLY A 130 -5.78 -10.26 -17.63
N ILE A 131 -5.40 -10.51 -16.38
CA ILE A 131 -4.08 -10.19 -15.84
C ILE A 131 -3.37 -11.47 -15.42
N ALA A 132 -2.14 -11.67 -15.89
CA ALA A 132 -1.32 -12.83 -15.55
C ALA A 132 -0.97 -12.82 -14.04
N SER A 133 -0.83 -14.00 -13.44
CA SER A 133 -0.30 -14.09 -12.07
C SER A 133 1.13 -13.56 -12.00
N GLY A 134 1.45 -12.82 -10.94
CA GLY A 134 2.78 -12.22 -10.76
C GLY A 134 2.76 -11.02 -9.81
N ILE A 135 3.89 -10.35 -9.74
CA ILE A 135 4.06 -9.13 -8.95
C ILE A 135 3.93 -7.91 -9.85
N TYR A 136 3.12 -6.98 -9.40
CA TYR A 136 2.84 -5.71 -10.07
C TYR A 136 3.07 -4.55 -9.12
N ARG A 137 3.34 -3.35 -9.66
CA ARG A 137 3.40 -2.11 -8.89
C ARG A 137 2.46 -1.07 -9.48
N TYR A 138 1.70 -0.39 -8.66
CA TYR A 138 0.83 0.69 -9.08
C TYR A 138 1.63 1.96 -9.35
N LEU A 139 1.37 2.59 -10.49
CA LEU A 139 1.90 3.88 -10.91
C LEU A 139 0.79 4.93 -10.81
N PRO A 140 0.67 5.62 -9.66
CA PRO A 140 -0.45 6.56 -9.45
C PRO A 140 -0.42 7.77 -10.38
N LEU A 141 0.75 8.21 -10.84
CA LEU A 141 0.88 9.38 -11.72
C LEU A 141 0.31 9.13 -13.12
N SER A 142 0.52 7.95 -13.65
CA SER A 142 0.02 7.54 -14.97
C SER A 142 -1.27 6.73 -14.91
N ASN A 143 -1.72 6.33 -13.71
CA ASN A 143 -2.83 5.41 -13.49
C ASN A 143 -2.65 4.09 -14.23
N GLN A 144 -1.51 3.43 -14.01
CA GLN A 144 -1.12 2.19 -14.66
C GLN A 144 -0.67 1.14 -13.63
N LEU A 145 -0.74 -0.15 -14.01
CA LEU A 145 -0.04 -1.23 -13.36
C LEU A 145 1.25 -1.54 -14.13
N LEU A 146 2.37 -1.45 -13.47
CA LEU A 146 3.66 -1.92 -13.94
C LEU A 146 3.79 -3.40 -13.62
N TYR A 147 4.05 -4.24 -14.64
CA TYR A 147 4.42 -5.62 -14.42
C TYR A 147 5.89 -5.71 -14.01
N GLU A 148 6.14 -6.10 -12.77
CA GLU A 148 7.51 -6.20 -12.27
C GLU A 148 8.15 -7.53 -12.69
N PHE A 149 7.50 -8.66 -12.39
CA PHE A 149 8.00 -9.98 -12.77
C PHE A 149 6.96 -11.10 -12.52
N PRO A 150 7.10 -12.24 -13.22
CA PRO A 150 6.37 -13.46 -12.88
C PRO A 150 6.97 -14.07 -11.61
N GLU A 151 6.13 -14.66 -10.77
CA GLU A 151 6.60 -15.40 -9.59
C GLU A 151 5.96 -16.78 -9.55
N GLU A 152 6.81 -17.81 -9.70
CA GLU A 152 6.35 -19.20 -9.59
C GLU A 152 5.91 -19.51 -8.16
N GLN A 153 4.84 -20.29 -8.04
CA GLN A 153 4.28 -20.67 -6.74
C GLN A 153 3.93 -19.46 -5.84
N LEU A 154 3.50 -18.34 -6.45
CA LEU A 154 3.21 -17.11 -5.74
C LEU A 154 2.26 -17.32 -4.56
N ALA A 155 1.21 -18.16 -4.72
CA ALA A 155 0.25 -18.45 -3.66
C ALA A 155 0.90 -19.06 -2.41
N SER A 156 1.77 -20.07 -2.56
CA SER A 156 2.46 -20.70 -1.43
C SER A 156 3.48 -19.76 -0.80
N LYS A 157 4.25 -19.03 -1.61
CA LYS A 157 5.22 -18.05 -1.10
C LYS A 157 4.56 -16.93 -0.31
N MET A 158 3.35 -16.49 -0.73
CA MET A 158 2.56 -15.54 0.05
C MET A 158 2.14 -16.12 1.40
N VAL A 159 1.71 -17.39 1.45
CA VAL A 159 1.36 -18.07 2.70
C VAL A 159 2.58 -18.19 3.62
N ASP A 160 3.71 -18.60 3.08
CA ASP A 160 4.96 -18.75 3.85
C ASP A 160 5.41 -17.41 4.44
N ALA A 161 5.39 -16.34 3.64
CA ALA A 161 5.78 -14.99 4.08
C ALA A 161 4.86 -14.39 5.16
N VAL A 162 3.65 -14.92 5.35
CA VAL A 162 2.72 -14.47 6.40
C VAL A 162 2.55 -15.51 7.52
N PHE A 163 3.62 -16.22 7.85
CA PHE A 163 3.65 -17.21 8.92
C PHE A 163 2.61 -18.34 8.77
N GLY A 164 2.37 -18.81 7.55
CA GLY A 164 1.47 -19.92 7.26
C GLY A 164 -0.03 -19.56 7.28
N GLN A 165 -0.40 -18.28 7.36
CA GLN A 165 -1.80 -17.88 7.24
C GLN A 165 -2.32 -18.17 5.82
N PRO A 166 -3.39 -19.00 5.65
CA PRO A 166 -3.74 -19.54 4.32
C PRO A 166 -4.47 -18.56 3.42
N TYR A 167 -5.12 -17.54 3.98
CA TYR A 167 -6.06 -16.70 3.24
C TYR A 167 -5.42 -15.81 2.16
N PRO A 168 -4.16 -15.30 2.26
CA PRO A 168 -3.54 -14.58 1.15
C PRO A 168 -3.27 -15.47 -0.08
N GLY A 169 -2.95 -16.76 0.13
CA GLY A 169 -2.80 -17.72 -0.97
C GLY A 169 -4.10 -18.11 -1.67
N ASN A 170 -5.26 -17.79 -1.07
CA ASN A 170 -6.60 -18.03 -1.63
C ASN A 170 -7.29 -16.73 -2.10
N ALA A 171 -6.66 -15.59 -1.94
CA ALA A 171 -7.17 -14.29 -2.35
C ALA A 171 -7.10 -14.12 -3.88
N ALA A 172 -7.83 -13.16 -4.43
CA ALA A 172 -7.67 -12.77 -5.82
C ALA A 172 -6.36 -11.99 -6.03
N LEU A 173 -6.02 -11.15 -5.06
CA LEU A 173 -4.75 -10.44 -5.00
C LEU A 173 -4.44 -10.01 -3.54
N THR A 174 -3.19 -9.64 -3.30
CA THR A 174 -2.78 -9.04 -2.04
C THR A 174 -2.10 -7.69 -2.31
N PHE A 175 -2.61 -6.63 -1.67
CA PHE A 175 -1.93 -5.36 -1.58
C PHE A 175 -0.75 -5.50 -0.63
N ILE A 176 0.41 -5.01 -1.04
CA ILE A 176 1.62 -4.94 -0.24
C ILE A 176 2.09 -3.50 -0.33
N TRP A 177 1.96 -2.76 0.77
CA TRP A 177 2.47 -1.41 0.84
C TRP A 177 3.88 -1.44 1.40
N THR A 178 4.81 -0.93 0.60
CA THR A 178 6.18 -0.67 1.03
C THR A 178 6.33 0.79 1.42
N ALA A 179 7.29 1.08 2.28
CA ALA A 179 7.72 2.44 2.55
C ALA A 179 9.06 2.71 1.87
N ILE A 180 9.20 3.91 1.31
CA ILE A 180 10.48 4.55 0.99
C ILE A 180 10.64 5.67 2.04
N PRO A 181 11.29 5.39 3.19
CA PRO A 181 11.30 6.29 4.34
C PRO A 181 11.83 7.68 4.03
N TYR A 182 12.83 7.77 3.17
CA TYR A 182 13.46 9.03 2.82
C TYR A 182 12.48 10.09 2.28
N ARG A 183 11.38 9.68 1.61
CA ARG A 183 10.34 10.64 1.18
C ARG A 183 9.73 11.41 2.34
N MET A 184 9.68 10.82 3.52
CA MET A 184 9.14 11.42 4.74
C MET A 184 10.26 12.01 5.60
N GLU A 185 11.41 11.34 5.68
CA GLU A 185 12.59 11.76 6.45
C GLU A 185 13.17 13.08 5.94
N TRP A 186 13.18 13.30 4.64
CA TRP A 186 13.56 14.54 3.99
C TRP A 186 12.90 15.78 4.64
N ARG A 187 11.67 15.64 5.12
CA ARG A 187 10.89 16.71 5.75
C ARG A 187 10.84 16.61 7.27
N TYR A 188 10.77 15.41 7.81
CA TYR A 188 10.43 15.17 9.21
C TYR A 188 11.55 14.55 10.05
N GLY A 189 12.69 14.20 9.43
CA GLY A 189 13.82 13.56 10.10
C GLY A 189 13.37 12.34 10.91
N LEU A 190 13.87 12.17 12.10
CA LEU A 190 13.56 11.03 12.99
C LEU A 190 12.06 10.86 13.31
N SER A 191 11.23 11.90 13.15
CA SER A 191 9.80 11.80 13.41
C SER A 191 8.98 11.18 12.26
N ALA A 192 9.63 10.86 11.13
CA ALA A 192 9.02 10.32 9.93
C ALA A 192 8.38 8.94 10.15
N HIS A 193 9.06 8.03 10.82
CA HIS A 193 8.72 6.60 10.85
C HIS A 193 7.34 6.32 11.45
N ARG A 194 7.01 6.97 12.58
CA ARG A 194 5.68 6.86 13.18
C ARG A 194 4.58 7.39 12.25
N VAL A 195 4.87 8.45 11.51
CA VAL A 195 3.92 9.07 10.59
C VAL A 195 3.66 8.17 9.39
N ILE A 196 4.69 7.48 8.86
CA ILE A 196 4.54 6.46 7.81
C ILE A 196 3.57 5.36 8.25
N ALA A 197 3.69 4.87 9.48
CA ALA A 197 2.78 3.85 10.01
C ALA A 197 1.33 4.36 10.12
N ILE A 198 1.12 5.63 10.47
CA ILE A 198 -0.20 6.25 10.50
C ILE A 198 -0.78 6.36 9.08
N ASP A 199 0.02 6.81 8.11
CA ASP A 199 -0.40 6.92 6.70
C ASP A 199 -0.80 5.55 6.14
N ALA A 200 -0.07 4.48 6.47
CA ALA A 200 -0.41 3.11 6.06
C ALA A 200 -1.79 2.67 6.58
N GLY A 201 -2.16 3.06 7.80
CA GLY A 201 -3.50 2.83 8.34
C GLY A 201 -4.60 3.53 7.53
N HIS A 202 -4.38 4.77 7.08
CA HIS A 202 -5.33 5.49 6.22
C HIS A 202 -5.56 4.77 4.89
N VAL A 203 -4.48 4.34 4.26
CA VAL A 203 -4.53 3.61 2.97
C VAL A 203 -5.32 2.31 3.11
N CYS A 204 -5.02 1.52 4.13
CA CYS A 204 -5.70 0.24 4.37
C CYS A 204 -7.17 0.42 4.73
N GLN A 205 -7.55 1.44 5.51
CA GLN A 205 -8.95 1.71 5.81
C GLN A 205 -9.74 2.06 4.54
N ASN A 206 -9.17 2.84 3.62
CA ASN A 206 -9.83 3.11 2.34
C ASN A 206 -10.04 1.83 1.53
N LEU A 207 -9.08 0.88 1.55
CA LEU A 207 -9.25 -0.42 0.90
C LEU A 207 -10.44 -1.18 1.48
N TYR A 208 -10.58 -1.22 2.81
CA TYR A 208 -11.72 -1.88 3.47
C TYR A 208 -13.05 -1.32 2.98
N LEU A 209 -13.20 0.00 2.95
CA LEU A 209 -14.44 0.65 2.52
C LEU A 209 -14.70 0.46 1.02
N ALA A 210 -13.65 0.52 0.19
CA ALA A 210 -13.77 0.32 -1.25
C ALA A 210 -14.18 -1.13 -1.61
N CYS A 211 -13.74 -2.12 -0.84
CA CYS A 211 -14.14 -3.51 -1.06
C CYS A 211 -15.66 -3.70 -0.91
N GLU A 212 -16.33 -2.95 -0.02
CA GLU A 212 -17.79 -3.04 0.15
C GLU A 212 -18.53 -2.61 -1.14
N ALA A 213 -17.98 -1.68 -1.92
CA ALA A 213 -18.60 -1.20 -3.16
C ALA A 213 -18.50 -2.19 -4.34
N ILE A 214 -17.64 -3.20 -4.24
CA ILE A 214 -17.42 -4.19 -5.30
C ILE A 214 -17.82 -5.62 -4.90
N GLY A 215 -18.46 -5.80 -3.73
CA GLY A 215 -18.82 -7.13 -3.21
C GLY A 215 -17.59 -8.03 -2.96
N ALA A 216 -16.46 -7.41 -2.62
CA ALA A 216 -15.25 -8.09 -2.19
C ALA A 216 -15.03 -7.91 -0.69
N GLY A 217 -14.14 -8.71 -0.13
CA GLY A 217 -13.69 -8.57 1.24
C GLY A 217 -12.18 -8.44 1.30
N THR A 218 -11.70 -7.84 2.38
CA THR A 218 -10.26 -7.70 2.64
C THR A 218 -9.93 -8.04 4.08
N CYS A 219 -8.69 -8.46 4.31
CA CYS A 219 -8.13 -8.61 5.64
C CYS A 219 -6.72 -8.01 5.67
N ALA A 220 -6.55 -7.00 6.52
CA ALA A 220 -5.25 -6.43 6.80
C ALA A 220 -4.33 -7.42 7.53
N ILE A 221 -3.05 -7.43 7.21
CA ILE A 221 -2.04 -8.34 7.71
C ILE A 221 -0.88 -7.50 8.25
N GLY A 222 -0.73 -7.51 9.57
CA GLY A 222 0.42 -6.90 10.27
C GLY A 222 1.41 -7.94 10.80
N ALA A 223 1.11 -9.23 10.65
CA ALA A 223 1.99 -10.32 11.07
C ALA A 223 2.52 -11.05 9.83
N TYR A 224 3.77 -10.77 9.47
CA TYR A 224 4.49 -11.37 8.35
C TYR A 224 5.99 -11.41 8.66
N ASP A 225 6.70 -12.30 7.96
CA ASP A 225 8.16 -12.33 7.95
C ASP A 225 8.65 -11.20 7.05
N GLN A 226 9.31 -10.21 7.64
CA GLN A 226 9.78 -9.01 6.96
C GLN A 226 10.70 -9.36 5.79
N GLU A 227 11.74 -10.14 6.07
CA GLU A 227 12.75 -10.49 5.07
C GLU A 227 12.18 -11.37 3.95
N ALA A 228 11.28 -12.30 4.29
CA ALA A 228 10.64 -13.15 3.29
C ALA A 228 9.71 -12.33 2.37
N MET A 229 8.99 -11.34 2.93
CA MET A 229 8.12 -10.47 2.14
C MET A 229 8.93 -9.54 1.24
N ASP A 230 9.98 -8.91 1.76
CA ASP A 230 10.84 -8.00 1.00
C ASP A 230 11.56 -8.76 -0.15
N ARG A 231 12.05 -9.98 0.12
CA ARG A 231 12.59 -10.86 -0.94
C ARG A 231 11.55 -11.24 -1.99
N LEU A 232 10.32 -11.53 -1.58
CA LEU A 232 9.23 -11.92 -2.49
C LEU A 232 8.91 -10.82 -3.50
N ILE A 233 8.91 -9.57 -3.08
CA ILE A 233 8.63 -8.42 -3.96
C ILE A 233 9.90 -7.76 -4.50
N ARG A 234 11.08 -8.29 -4.17
CA ARG A 234 12.41 -7.86 -4.63
C ARG A 234 12.73 -6.41 -4.28
N VAL A 235 12.42 -6.01 -3.07
CA VAL A 235 12.92 -4.76 -2.47
C VAL A 235 14.13 -5.06 -1.59
N ASP A 236 14.94 -4.02 -1.27
CA ASP A 236 16.24 -4.19 -0.58
C ASP A 236 16.10 -4.42 0.94
N GLY A 237 14.95 -4.09 1.51
CA GLY A 237 14.70 -4.21 2.95
C GLY A 237 15.32 -3.10 3.80
N GLU A 238 15.98 -2.11 3.18
CA GLU A 238 16.64 -0.98 3.85
C GLU A 238 16.07 0.36 3.39
N GLU A 239 16.26 0.70 2.11
CA GLU A 239 15.73 1.94 1.52
C GLU A 239 14.27 1.80 1.10
N GLU A 240 13.83 0.57 0.84
CA GLU A 240 12.44 0.21 0.62
C GLU A 240 12.11 -1.14 1.27
N PHE A 241 11.05 -1.20 2.06
CA PHE A 241 10.61 -2.41 2.74
C PHE A 241 9.08 -2.43 2.94
N ALA A 242 8.50 -3.64 3.06
CA ALA A 242 7.08 -3.82 3.34
C ALA A 242 6.72 -3.28 4.73
N VAL A 243 5.58 -2.60 4.84
CA VAL A 243 5.08 -2.06 6.13
C VAL A 243 3.67 -2.53 6.47
N TYR A 244 2.86 -2.89 5.47
CA TYR A 244 1.51 -3.37 5.70
C TYR A 244 1.00 -4.14 4.49
N LEU A 245 0.16 -5.14 4.73
CA LEU A 245 -0.44 -5.95 3.67
C LEU A 245 -1.94 -6.05 3.85
N ALA A 246 -2.66 -6.35 2.76
CA ALA A 246 -4.08 -6.69 2.82
C ALA A 246 -4.46 -7.60 1.63
N SER A 247 -4.95 -8.80 1.93
CA SER A 247 -5.49 -9.70 0.92
C SER A 247 -6.91 -9.29 0.51
N VAL A 248 -7.26 -9.44 -0.76
CA VAL A 248 -8.57 -9.09 -1.31
C VAL A 248 -9.10 -10.23 -2.17
N GLY A 249 -10.38 -10.54 -2.02
CA GLY A 249 -11.08 -11.53 -2.84
C GLY A 249 -12.59 -11.42 -2.72
N ARG A 250 -13.33 -12.14 -3.58
CA ARG A 250 -14.80 -12.23 -3.49
C ARG A 250 -15.25 -12.90 -2.19
N VAL A 251 -16.34 -12.41 -1.63
CA VAL A 251 -16.95 -12.97 -0.42
C VAL A 251 -18.38 -13.43 -0.67
#